data_30ced4d71f0bbd03a83efaee9216c329
#
_entry.id   30ced4d71f0bbd03a83efaee9216c329
#
_cell.length_a   1.000
_cell.length_b   1.000
_cell.length_c   1.000
_cell.angle_alpha   90.00
_cell.angle_beta   90.00
_cell.angle_gamma   90.00
#
_symmetry.space_group_name_H-M   'P 1'
#
loop_
_entity.id
_entity.type
_entity.pdbx_description
1 polymer ?
#
loop_
_entity_poly.entity_id
_entity_poly.type
_entity_poly.pdbx_seq_one_letter_code
_entity_poly.pdbx_strand_id
1 'polypeptide(L)'
;MKKQYDVAAYIWPSYHPDERAKIFWPMGIGEWETVMKNTPKFEGHEQPRYPLWGYCNEADPYVMEMQINAAADHGVNVFIYDWYWYDGMPFLEGCLNDGYMKAKNNDRVKFYLM
;
A
#
# COMPACT_ATOMS: atom_id res chain seq x y z
N MET A 1 -28.77 9.67 -18.57
CA MET A 1 -27.99 8.84 -17.59
C MET A 1 -26.62 9.47 -17.38
N LYS A 2 -26.26 9.72 -16.13
CA LYS A 2 -24.87 10.09 -15.83
C LYS A 2 -23.96 8.90 -16.16
N LYS A 3 -22.97 9.12 -17.01
CA LYS A 3 -21.97 8.12 -17.33
C LYS A 3 -21.14 7.88 -16.06
N GLN A 4 -21.14 6.65 -15.56
CA GLN A 4 -20.33 6.27 -14.41
C GLN A 4 -18.96 5.81 -14.93
N TYR A 5 -17.91 6.39 -14.40
CA TYR A 5 -16.53 6.01 -14.71
C TYR A 5 -15.94 5.27 -13.52
N ASP A 6 -15.10 4.29 -13.81
CA ASP A 6 -14.19 3.74 -12.82
C ASP A 6 -12.95 4.63 -12.75
N VAL A 7 -12.58 5.00 -11.53
CA VAL A 7 -11.34 5.72 -11.24
C VAL A 7 -10.45 4.79 -10.42
N ALA A 8 -9.38 4.33 -11.05
CA ALA A 8 -8.50 3.33 -10.47
C ALA A 8 -7.18 3.95 -9.99
N ALA A 9 -6.70 3.51 -8.85
CA ALA A 9 -5.39 3.83 -8.33
C ALA A 9 -4.54 2.57 -8.22
N TYR A 10 -3.28 2.65 -8.67
CA TYR A 10 -2.30 1.59 -8.45
C TYR A 10 -1.91 1.54 -6.97
N ILE A 11 -1.84 0.32 -6.45
CA ILE A 11 -1.38 0.05 -5.09
C ILE A 11 -0.04 -0.67 -5.15
N TRP A 12 0.95 -0.07 -4.52
CA TRP A 12 2.26 -0.67 -4.28
C TRP A 12 2.25 -1.31 -2.89
N PRO A 13 2.13 -2.66 -2.78
CA PRO A 13 1.74 -3.32 -1.54
C PRO A 13 2.92 -3.71 -0.64
N SER A 14 3.93 -2.88 -0.51
CA SER A 14 5.19 -3.23 0.16
C SER A 14 5.36 -2.63 1.56
N TYR A 15 4.40 -1.83 2.03
CA TYR A 15 4.52 -1.06 3.27
C TYR A 15 3.93 -1.81 4.48
N HIS A 16 4.41 -3.03 4.68
CA HIS A 16 4.01 -3.88 5.80
C HIS A 16 5.11 -4.90 6.12
N PRO A 17 5.12 -5.48 7.34
CA PRO A 17 6.01 -6.58 7.67
C PRO A 17 5.77 -7.80 6.76
N ASP A 18 6.84 -8.36 6.23
CA ASP A 18 6.83 -9.61 5.45
C ASP A 18 8.15 -10.34 5.73
N GLU A 19 8.07 -11.60 6.15
CA GLU A 19 9.27 -12.36 6.52
C GLU A 19 10.24 -12.55 5.34
N ARG A 20 9.72 -12.77 4.14
CA ARG A 20 10.55 -12.93 2.95
C ARG A 20 11.17 -11.61 2.49
N ALA A 21 10.53 -10.49 2.82
CA ALA A 21 11.02 -9.15 2.48
C ALA A 21 12.15 -8.67 3.40
N LYS A 22 12.42 -9.33 4.51
CA LYS A 22 13.52 -8.98 5.44
C LYS A 22 14.89 -9.04 4.80
N ILE A 23 15.04 -9.78 3.72
CA ILE A 23 16.28 -9.77 2.93
C ILE A 23 16.55 -8.39 2.30
N PHE A 24 15.50 -7.65 1.97
CA PHE A 24 15.59 -6.30 1.41
C PHE A 24 15.45 -5.23 2.49
N TRP A 25 14.57 -5.45 3.47
CA TRP A 25 14.22 -4.52 4.53
C TRP A 25 14.32 -5.19 5.90
N PRO A 26 15.54 -5.33 6.45
CA PRO A 26 15.78 -6.09 7.69
C PRO A 26 15.15 -5.50 8.93
N MET A 27 14.74 -4.23 8.94
CA MET A 27 14.00 -3.64 10.06
C MET A 27 12.63 -4.31 10.30
N GLY A 28 12.10 -5.05 9.31
CA GLY A 28 10.82 -5.76 9.45
C GLY A 28 9.58 -4.88 9.34
N ILE A 29 9.69 -3.71 8.74
CA ILE A 29 8.59 -2.76 8.50
C ILE A 29 8.28 -2.57 7.01
N GLY A 30 8.79 -3.48 6.17
CA GLY A 30 8.65 -3.38 4.74
C GLY A 30 9.41 -2.19 4.14
N GLU A 31 8.94 -1.67 3.04
CA GLU A 31 9.61 -0.62 2.28
C GLU A 31 9.63 0.75 2.99
N TRP A 32 8.93 0.93 4.09
CA TRP A 32 9.10 2.11 4.95
C TRP A 32 10.55 2.34 5.33
N GLU A 33 11.34 1.26 5.44
CA GLU A 33 12.78 1.36 5.71
C GLU A 33 13.51 2.17 4.64
N THR A 34 13.18 1.97 3.36
CA THR A 34 13.74 2.77 2.26
C THR A 34 13.36 4.23 2.39
N VAL A 35 12.10 4.52 2.71
CA VAL A 35 11.62 5.90 2.91
C VAL A 35 12.34 6.58 4.06
N MET A 36 12.44 5.90 5.21
CA MET A 36 13.07 6.44 6.43
C MET A 36 14.56 6.74 6.24
N LYS A 37 15.26 5.90 5.49
CA LYS A 37 16.72 5.99 5.25
C LYS A 37 17.08 6.87 4.07
N ASN A 38 16.12 7.41 3.36
CA ASN A 38 16.41 8.27 2.21
C ASN A 38 17.12 9.56 2.66
N THR A 39 18.00 10.05 1.82
CA THR A 39 18.81 11.23 2.10
C THR A 39 18.75 12.22 0.94
N PRO A 40 18.96 13.53 1.19
CA PRO A 40 19.10 14.50 0.12
C PRO A 40 20.21 14.10 -0.89
N LYS A 41 19.93 14.25 -2.18
CA LYS A 41 20.86 13.95 -3.26
C LYS A 41 21.43 15.20 -3.91
N PHE A 42 20.82 16.35 -3.65
CA PHE A 42 21.25 17.67 -4.15
C PHE A 42 20.74 18.75 -3.20
N GLU A 43 21.25 19.97 -3.31
CA GLU A 43 20.82 21.10 -2.50
C GLU A 43 19.31 21.39 -2.72
N GLY A 44 18.57 21.54 -1.62
CA GLY A 44 17.11 21.75 -1.65
C GLY A 44 16.28 20.49 -1.85
N HIS A 45 16.91 19.29 -1.96
CA HIS A 45 16.18 18.03 -1.98
C HIS A 45 15.70 17.65 -0.58
N GLU A 46 14.42 17.84 -0.32
CA GLU A 46 13.79 17.55 0.98
C GLU A 46 13.64 16.04 1.18
N GLN A 47 14.54 15.44 1.93
CA GLN A 47 14.53 14.03 2.30
C GLN A 47 15.15 13.82 3.69
N PRO A 48 14.70 12.81 4.49
CA PRO A 48 13.55 11.96 4.22
C PRO A 48 12.22 12.70 4.38
N ARG A 49 11.21 12.29 3.63
CA ARG A 49 9.84 12.76 3.82
C ARG A 49 9.12 11.89 4.82
N TYR A 50 8.25 12.48 5.59
CA TYR A 50 7.45 11.78 6.59
C TYR A 50 6.01 11.61 6.10
N PRO A 51 5.45 10.38 6.12
CA PRO A 51 4.06 10.16 5.73
C PRO A 51 3.11 10.92 6.65
N LEU A 52 2.05 11.51 6.09
CA LEU A 52 1.04 12.23 6.86
C LEU A 52 0.40 11.35 7.94
N TRP A 53 0.16 10.08 7.64
CA TRP A 53 -0.44 9.11 8.58
C TRP A 53 0.59 8.27 9.33
N GLY A 54 1.87 8.63 9.25
CA GLY A 54 2.96 7.85 9.83
C GLY A 54 3.30 6.61 9.00
N TYR A 55 4.18 5.78 9.52
CA TYR A 55 4.62 4.53 8.88
C TYR A 55 3.62 3.41 9.16
N CYS A 56 2.43 3.54 8.57
CA CYS A 56 1.34 2.61 8.79
C CYS A 56 1.64 1.22 8.26
N ASN A 57 1.18 0.19 8.99
CA ASN A 57 1.22 -1.19 8.52
C ASN A 57 0.02 -1.46 7.61
N GLU A 58 0.25 -1.58 6.31
CA GLU A 58 -0.81 -1.79 5.32
C GLU A 58 -1.41 -3.21 5.34
N ALA A 59 -0.83 -4.13 6.09
CA ALA A 59 -1.44 -5.43 6.39
C ALA A 59 -2.44 -5.37 7.55
N ASP A 60 -2.57 -4.22 8.21
CA ASP A 60 -3.57 -4.00 9.26
C ASP A 60 -4.90 -3.59 8.62
N PRO A 61 -6.01 -4.32 8.87
CA PRO A 61 -7.31 -3.99 8.30
C PRO A 61 -7.82 -2.60 8.70
N TYR A 62 -7.50 -2.09 9.88
CA TYR A 62 -7.88 -0.72 10.28
C TYR A 62 -7.17 0.36 9.46
N VAL A 63 -5.90 0.14 9.16
CA VAL A 63 -5.14 1.03 8.26
C VAL A 63 -5.76 1.01 6.86
N MET A 64 -6.09 -0.18 6.37
CA MET A 64 -6.72 -0.31 5.05
C MET A 64 -8.13 0.30 5.03
N GLU A 65 -8.91 0.18 6.10
CA GLU A 65 -10.21 0.87 6.21
C GLU A 65 -10.06 2.40 6.07
N MET A 66 -9.04 2.98 6.69
CA MET A 66 -8.73 4.40 6.56
C MET A 66 -8.38 4.77 5.11
N GLN A 67 -7.54 3.98 4.46
CA GLN A 67 -7.13 4.20 3.07
C GLN A 67 -8.32 4.05 2.11
N ILE A 68 -9.16 3.02 2.30
CA ILE A 68 -10.37 2.80 1.50
C ILE A 68 -11.33 3.98 1.64
N ASN A 69 -11.58 4.46 2.85
CA ASN A 69 -12.44 5.61 3.09
C ASN A 69 -11.88 6.86 2.40
N ALA A 70 -10.60 7.14 2.56
CA ALA A 70 -9.98 8.30 1.93
C ALA A 70 -10.08 8.21 0.39
N ALA A 71 -9.80 7.05 -0.19
CA ALA A 71 -9.90 6.83 -1.64
C ALA A 71 -11.34 7.02 -2.14
N ALA A 72 -12.30 6.35 -1.52
CA ALA A 72 -13.71 6.41 -1.92
C ALA A 72 -14.30 7.81 -1.76
N ASP A 73 -13.99 8.50 -0.68
CA ASP A 73 -14.45 9.87 -0.42
C ASP A 73 -13.91 10.88 -1.45
N HIS A 74 -12.80 10.54 -2.12
CA HIS A 74 -12.18 11.37 -3.16
C HIS A 74 -12.39 10.83 -4.58
N GLY A 75 -13.32 9.88 -4.77
CA GLY A 75 -13.76 9.42 -6.08
C GLY A 75 -12.99 8.26 -6.68
N VAL A 76 -12.04 7.66 -5.96
CA VAL A 76 -11.36 6.42 -6.37
C VAL A 76 -12.22 5.23 -5.95
N ASN A 77 -12.56 4.37 -6.91
CA ASN A 77 -13.43 3.22 -6.67
C ASN A 77 -12.79 1.86 -7.04
N VAL A 78 -11.54 1.87 -7.48
CA VAL A 78 -10.79 0.66 -7.83
C VAL A 78 -9.34 0.78 -7.35
N PHE A 79 -8.85 -0.25 -6.70
CA PHE A 79 -7.44 -0.46 -6.43
C PHE A 79 -6.88 -1.50 -7.38
N ILE A 80 -5.79 -1.18 -8.05
CA ILE A 80 -5.03 -2.13 -8.88
C ILE A 80 -3.79 -2.52 -8.08
N TYR A 81 -3.81 -3.72 -7.51
CA TYR A 81 -2.69 -4.24 -6.73
C TYR A 81 -1.60 -4.76 -7.64
N ASP A 82 -0.38 -4.24 -7.47
CA ASP A 82 0.84 -4.79 -8.02
C ASP A 82 1.17 -6.07 -7.24
N TRP A 83 0.75 -7.22 -7.78
CA TRP A 83 0.83 -8.50 -7.09
C TRP A 83 2.04 -9.29 -7.58
N TYR A 84 2.86 -9.74 -6.63
CA TYR A 84 4.15 -10.35 -6.95
C TYR A 84 4.15 -11.86 -6.82
N TRP A 85 4.67 -12.51 -7.85
CA TRP A 85 5.15 -13.87 -7.80
C TRP A 85 6.69 -13.82 -7.84
N TYR A 86 7.32 -14.17 -6.73
CA TYR A 86 8.76 -14.04 -6.58
C TYR A 86 9.35 -15.31 -5.96
N ASP A 87 10.39 -15.84 -6.63
CA ASP A 87 11.10 -17.04 -6.19
C ASP A 87 10.15 -18.22 -5.91
N GLY A 88 9.26 -18.52 -6.87
CA GLY A 88 8.37 -19.67 -6.87
C GLY A 88 7.13 -19.56 -5.98
N MET A 89 6.83 -18.40 -5.38
CA MET A 89 5.68 -18.22 -4.51
C MET A 89 5.24 -16.75 -4.41
N PRO A 90 4.02 -16.48 -3.89
CA PRO A 90 3.55 -15.11 -3.67
C PRO A 90 4.49 -14.33 -2.74
N PHE A 91 4.59 -13.02 -2.99
CA PHE A 91 5.45 -12.11 -2.26
C PHE A 91 4.71 -10.81 -1.97
N LEU A 92 4.85 -10.25 -0.76
CA LEU A 92 4.22 -8.99 -0.34
C LEU A 92 2.68 -9.00 -0.44
N GLU A 93 2.04 -10.13 -0.22
CA GLU A 93 0.59 -10.24 -0.35
C GLU A 93 -0.19 -9.86 0.92
N GLY A 94 0.48 -9.56 2.03
CA GLY A 94 -0.16 -9.21 3.30
C GLY A 94 -1.05 -7.97 3.22
N CYS A 95 -0.65 -6.97 2.43
CA CYS A 95 -1.47 -5.78 2.19
C CYS A 95 -2.86 -6.14 1.61
N LEU A 96 -2.92 -7.04 0.65
CA LEU A 96 -4.17 -7.52 0.08
C LEU A 96 -4.89 -8.48 1.04
N ASN A 97 -4.21 -9.55 1.47
CA ASN A 97 -4.83 -10.67 2.18
C ASN A 97 -5.23 -10.33 3.62
N ASP A 98 -4.40 -9.60 4.33
CA ASP A 98 -4.61 -9.25 5.74
C ASP A 98 -5.17 -7.83 5.92
N GLY A 99 -4.82 -6.91 5.06
CA GLY A 99 -5.33 -5.55 5.07
C GLY A 99 -6.68 -5.44 4.35
N TYR A 100 -6.65 -5.41 3.02
CA TYR A 100 -7.84 -5.14 2.20
C TYR A 100 -8.94 -6.18 2.41
N MET A 101 -8.62 -7.47 2.31
CA MET A 101 -9.64 -8.53 2.37
C MET A 101 -10.34 -8.63 3.73
N LYS A 102 -9.69 -8.16 4.80
CA LYS A 102 -10.25 -8.14 6.16
C LYS A 102 -10.81 -6.78 6.56
N ALA A 103 -10.67 -5.75 5.74
CA ALA A 103 -11.25 -4.44 5.98
C ALA A 103 -12.77 -4.50 5.89
N LYS A 104 -13.48 -3.90 6.86
CA LYS A 104 -14.94 -3.95 6.95
C LYS A 104 -15.65 -3.18 5.85
N ASN A 105 -14.97 -2.21 5.26
CA ASN A 105 -15.49 -1.30 4.22
C ASN A 105 -14.92 -1.60 2.82
N ASN A 106 -14.38 -2.79 2.59
CA ASN A 106 -13.74 -3.13 1.31
C ASN A 106 -14.71 -3.14 0.11
N ASP A 107 -16.02 -3.20 0.36
CA ASP A 107 -17.05 -3.07 -0.64
C ASP A 107 -17.13 -1.66 -1.29
N ARG A 108 -16.53 -0.64 -0.65
CA ARG A 108 -16.48 0.73 -1.20
C ARG A 108 -15.50 0.88 -2.37
N VAL A 109 -14.48 0.05 -2.44
CA VAL A 109 -13.44 0.10 -3.47
C VAL A 109 -13.17 -1.32 -3.96
N LYS A 110 -13.39 -1.60 -5.23
CA LYS A 110 -13.07 -2.89 -5.85
C LYS A 110 -11.57 -3.05 -6.01
N PHE A 111 -11.10 -4.27 -6.29
CA PHE A 111 -9.70 -4.50 -6.59
C PHE A 111 -9.49 -5.34 -7.84
N TYR A 112 -8.35 -5.14 -8.48
CA TYR A 112 -7.80 -5.99 -9.52
C TYR A 112 -6.35 -6.35 -9.17
N LEU A 113 -5.87 -7.45 -9.71
CA LEU A 113 -4.46 -7.85 -9.66
C LEU A 113 -3.78 -7.51 -10.98
N MET A 114 -2.54 -7.02 -10.88
CA MET A 114 -1.67 -6.74 -12.03
C MET A 114 -0.40 -7.56 -11.92
#